data_5908bee858b52634c76646fd5dce02e1
#
_entry.id   5908bee858b52634c76646fd5dce02e1
#
_cell.length_a   1.000
_cell.length_b   1.000
_cell.length_c   1.000
_cell.angle_alpha   90.00
_cell.angle_beta   90.00
_cell.angle_gamma   90.00
#
_symmetry.space_group_name_H-M   'P 1'
#
loop_
_entity.id
_entity.type
_entity.pdbx_description
1 polymer ?
#
loop_
_entity_poly.entity_id
_entity_poly.type
_entity_poly.pdbx_seq_one_letter_code
_entity_poly.pdbx_strand_id
1 'polypeptide(L)'
;MIYVSLTAIPPRIQNLNKTINSLLNQSQKPDKIFINIPFKYERFTETIKDNQIPHFDNSIVEVTRCEDCGPGTKLLGSLSKLGKDSLIILVDDDHVYEDYMIEKFFYFYSKAPNNSYSFYVHPLGNFGIGQGADGFAINTNYLNGIKKFYDMVVKDYKELFLYDDLWISYFLYYYKKNKILSLHEHLKKRNDGMPILIYKKHIVASGLVETYGENINESIKKRDKIAIESFKYMIEKTKGLTF
;
A
#
# COMPACT_ATOMS: atom_id res chain seq x y z
N MET A 1 3.17 -13.46 12.24
CA MET A 1 2.39 -12.28 12.65
C MET A 1 1.73 -11.66 11.43
N ILE A 2 0.60 -10.98 11.62
CA ILE A 2 -0.12 -10.24 10.59
C ILE A 2 -0.07 -8.75 10.94
N TYR A 3 0.62 -7.98 10.13
CA TYR A 3 0.69 -6.53 10.23
C TYR A 3 -0.21 -5.89 9.19
N VAL A 4 -0.88 -4.80 9.56
CA VAL A 4 -1.51 -3.88 8.60
C VAL A 4 -0.79 -2.54 8.72
N SER A 5 -0.51 -1.90 7.60
CA SER A 5 0.22 -0.63 7.61
C SER A 5 -0.34 0.36 6.59
N LEU A 6 -0.51 1.59 7.04
CA LEU A 6 -0.99 2.71 6.24
C LEU A 6 -0.23 3.99 6.58
N THR A 7 -0.39 4.99 5.72
CA THR A 7 0.03 6.36 5.98
C THR A 7 -1.18 7.28 5.88
N ALA A 8 -1.20 8.37 6.64
CA ALA A 8 -2.26 9.35 6.56
C ALA A 8 -1.73 10.70 6.04
N ILE A 9 -2.58 11.45 5.35
CA ILE A 9 -2.28 12.79 4.83
C ILE A 9 -3.16 13.85 5.50
N PRO A 10 -2.71 15.13 5.57
CA PRO A 10 -3.43 16.18 6.30
C PRO A 10 -4.91 16.32 5.94
N PRO A 11 -5.32 16.30 4.65
CA PRO A 11 -6.75 16.43 4.29
C PRO A 11 -7.64 15.28 4.76
N ARG A 12 -7.07 14.11 5.10
CA ARG A 12 -7.83 12.89 5.41
C ARG A 12 -7.80 12.48 6.87
N ILE A 13 -6.96 13.12 7.68
CA ILE A 13 -6.74 12.72 9.08
C ILE A 13 -8.01 12.59 9.91
N GLN A 14 -9.01 13.47 9.68
CA GLN A 14 -10.27 13.45 10.41
C GLN A 14 -11.13 12.21 10.10
N ASN A 15 -10.90 11.56 8.96
CA ASN A 15 -11.63 10.37 8.54
C ASN A 15 -10.93 9.06 8.90
N LEU A 16 -9.70 9.12 9.39
CA LEU A 16 -8.84 7.96 9.65
C LEU A 16 -9.51 6.91 10.55
N ASN A 17 -10.33 7.33 11.53
CA ASN A 17 -11.09 6.44 12.40
C ASN A 17 -11.98 5.44 11.63
N LYS A 18 -12.53 5.82 10.48
CA LYS A 18 -13.39 4.94 9.68
C LYS A 18 -12.59 3.77 9.11
N THR A 19 -11.41 4.08 8.58
CA THR A 19 -10.48 3.07 8.07
C THR A 19 -9.99 2.15 9.19
N ILE A 20 -9.48 2.71 10.28
CA ILE A 20 -8.96 1.94 11.42
C ILE A 20 -10.03 1.04 12.03
N ASN A 21 -11.25 1.55 12.22
CA ASN A 21 -12.36 0.74 12.75
C ASN A 21 -12.69 -0.45 11.82
N SER A 22 -12.62 -0.27 10.50
CA SER A 22 -12.84 -1.38 9.56
C SER A 22 -11.73 -2.44 9.65
N LEU A 23 -10.48 -2.03 9.93
CA LEU A 23 -9.36 -2.93 10.13
C LEU A 23 -9.42 -3.65 11.48
N LEU A 24 -9.90 -2.99 12.53
CA LEU A 24 -10.14 -3.60 13.84
C LEU A 24 -11.30 -4.60 13.82
N ASN A 25 -12.25 -4.44 12.90
CA ASN A 25 -13.44 -5.28 12.77
C ASN A 25 -13.29 -6.42 11.74
N GLN A 26 -12.05 -6.73 11.31
CA GLN A 26 -11.79 -7.87 10.42
C GLN A 26 -12.14 -9.22 11.08
N SER A 27 -12.60 -10.21 10.30
CA SER A 27 -12.84 -11.58 10.75
C SER A 27 -11.54 -12.25 11.24
N GLN A 28 -10.47 -12.11 10.48
CA GLN A 28 -9.10 -12.42 10.91
C GLN A 28 -8.46 -11.14 11.46
N LYS A 29 -8.20 -11.11 12.77
CA LYS A 29 -7.60 -9.92 13.39
C LYS A 29 -6.13 -9.78 13.01
N PRO A 30 -5.65 -8.53 12.76
CA PRO A 30 -4.22 -8.26 12.68
C PRO A 30 -3.59 -8.29 14.09
N ASP A 31 -2.30 -8.60 14.14
CA ASP A 31 -1.52 -8.53 15.39
C ASP A 31 -1.10 -7.07 15.70
N LYS A 32 -0.89 -6.26 14.64
CA LYS A 32 -0.56 -4.83 14.75
C LYS A 32 -1.11 -4.06 13.55
N ILE A 33 -1.52 -2.81 13.81
CA ILE A 33 -1.88 -1.82 12.79
C ILE A 33 -0.93 -0.62 12.96
N PHE A 34 -0.08 -0.36 11.98
CA PHE A 34 0.82 0.79 11.97
C PHE A 34 0.18 1.95 11.21
N ILE A 35 0.13 3.11 11.85
CA ILE A 35 -0.26 4.39 11.25
C ILE A 35 0.98 5.25 11.16
N ASN A 36 1.57 5.34 9.96
CA ASN A 36 2.80 6.07 9.73
C ASN A 36 2.48 7.52 9.34
N ILE A 37 2.89 8.47 10.15
CA ILE A 37 2.59 9.90 9.96
C ILE A 37 3.89 10.67 9.80
N PRO A 38 4.17 11.22 8.60
CA PRO A 38 5.33 12.08 8.37
C PRO A 38 5.40 13.27 9.32
N PHE A 39 6.62 13.64 9.73
CA PHE A 39 6.85 14.91 10.43
C PHE A 39 6.54 16.12 9.56
N LYS A 40 6.85 16.01 8.25
CA LYS A 40 6.58 17.00 7.20
C LYS A 40 6.18 16.25 5.94
N TYR A 41 5.46 16.89 5.06
CA TYR A 41 5.02 16.32 3.79
C TYR A 41 5.66 17.09 2.64
N GLU A 42 6.23 16.37 1.66
CA GLU A 42 6.74 16.97 0.43
C GLU A 42 5.62 17.54 -0.46
N ARG A 43 4.42 16.96 -0.36
CA ARG A 43 3.26 17.30 -1.18
C ARG A 43 2.33 18.33 -0.56
N PHE A 44 2.40 18.52 0.76
CA PHE A 44 1.51 19.40 1.51
C PHE A 44 2.31 20.41 2.33
N THR A 45 1.84 21.65 2.39
CA THR A 45 2.39 22.69 3.27
C THR A 45 2.01 22.46 4.73
N GLU A 46 0.87 21.82 4.94
CA GLU A 46 0.34 21.48 6.26
C GLU A 46 0.95 20.19 6.78
N THR A 47 1.07 20.12 8.11
CA THR A 47 1.53 18.92 8.83
C THR A 47 0.42 18.44 9.76
N ILE A 48 0.37 17.14 10.02
CA ILE A 48 -0.51 16.58 11.04
C ILE A 48 0.17 16.77 12.42
N LYS A 49 -0.47 17.53 13.29
CA LYS A 49 -0.03 17.70 14.70
C LYS A 49 -0.52 16.53 15.54
N ASP A 50 0.17 16.24 16.65
CA ASP A 50 -0.17 15.09 17.50
C ASP A 50 -1.59 15.18 18.07
N ASN A 51 -2.08 16.38 18.38
CA ASN A 51 -3.45 16.60 18.84
C ASN A 51 -4.54 16.45 17.76
N GLN A 52 -4.16 16.32 16.49
CA GLN A 52 -5.07 16.06 15.37
C GLN A 52 -5.19 14.55 15.06
N ILE A 53 -4.26 13.75 15.60
CA ILE A 53 -4.29 12.30 15.41
C ILE A 53 -5.38 11.74 16.30
N PRO A 54 -6.34 10.97 15.74
CA PRO A 54 -7.36 10.34 16.56
C PRO A 54 -6.76 9.45 17.63
N HIS A 55 -7.34 9.48 18.82
CA HIS A 55 -6.97 8.55 19.87
C HIS A 55 -7.56 7.16 19.56
N PHE A 56 -6.72 6.13 19.64
CA PHE A 56 -7.13 4.74 19.46
C PHE A 56 -6.93 4.00 20.77
N ASP A 57 -8.02 3.71 21.46
CA ASP A 57 -7.99 2.89 22.68
C ASP A 57 -7.91 1.40 22.32
N ASN A 58 -6.79 1.05 21.67
CA ASN A 58 -6.54 -0.32 21.25
C ASN A 58 -5.03 -0.59 21.15
N SER A 59 -4.55 -1.56 21.92
CA SER A 59 -3.12 -1.88 22.06
C SER A 59 -2.44 -2.40 20.78
N ILE A 60 -3.21 -2.81 19.78
CA ILE A 60 -2.65 -3.23 18.51
C ILE A 60 -2.44 -2.08 17.52
N VAL A 61 -3.05 -0.90 17.76
CA VAL A 61 -2.86 0.29 16.92
C VAL A 61 -1.65 1.07 17.41
N GLU A 62 -0.69 1.30 16.52
CA GLU A 62 0.54 2.00 16.83
C GLU A 62 0.77 3.14 15.84
N VAL A 63 0.81 4.38 16.36
CA VAL A 63 1.14 5.56 15.57
C VAL A 63 2.65 5.76 15.56
N THR A 64 3.23 5.94 14.37
CA THR A 64 4.67 6.16 14.17
C THR A 64 4.89 7.48 13.46
N ARG A 65 5.74 8.34 14.03
CA ARG A 65 6.26 9.54 13.35
C ARG A 65 7.49 9.16 12.55
N CYS A 66 7.57 9.61 11.30
CA CYS A 66 8.63 9.18 10.38
C CYS A 66 8.95 10.24 9.31
N GLU A 67 9.90 9.95 8.43
CA GLU A 67 10.16 10.74 7.22
C GLU A 67 9.04 10.52 6.18
N ASP A 68 8.79 11.54 5.35
CA ASP A 68 7.87 11.40 4.21
C ASP A 68 8.56 10.65 3.07
N CYS A 69 7.96 9.55 2.71
CA CYS A 69 8.33 8.75 1.53
C CYS A 69 7.17 8.68 0.52
N GLY A 70 6.35 9.73 0.48
CA GLY A 70 5.11 9.74 -0.28
C GLY A 70 4.14 8.65 0.21
N PRO A 71 3.31 8.08 -0.66
CA PRO A 71 2.46 6.94 -0.32
C PRO A 71 3.27 5.72 0.18
N GLY A 72 4.55 5.56 -0.23
CA GLY A 72 5.44 4.51 0.25
C GLY A 72 5.78 4.59 1.74
N THR A 73 5.44 5.69 2.41
CA THR A 73 5.51 5.85 3.87
C THR A 73 4.73 4.74 4.59
N LYS A 74 3.64 4.24 3.99
CA LYS A 74 2.87 3.11 4.54
C LYS A 74 3.72 1.85 4.77
N LEU A 75 4.76 1.64 3.98
CA LEU A 75 5.71 0.55 4.15
C LEU A 75 6.95 0.97 4.93
N LEU A 76 7.60 2.04 4.48
CA LEU A 76 8.92 2.42 4.98
C LEU A 76 8.88 2.97 6.41
N GLY A 77 7.78 3.59 6.83
CA GLY A 77 7.61 4.14 8.17
C GLY A 77 7.58 3.08 9.28
N SER A 78 7.12 1.88 8.96
CA SER A 78 7.07 0.74 9.91
C SER A 78 8.12 -0.33 9.66
N LEU A 79 8.94 -0.19 8.61
CA LEU A 79 9.85 -1.25 8.13
C LEU A 79 10.76 -1.82 9.23
N SER A 80 11.31 -0.97 10.09
CA SER A 80 12.21 -1.39 11.19
C SER A 80 11.52 -2.14 12.33
N LYS A 81 10.17 -2.13 12.36
CA LYS A 81 9.34 -2.77 13.39
C LYS A 81 8.80 -4.13 12.96
N LEU A 82 9.01 -4.48 11.69
CA LEU A 82 8.48 -5.72 11.13
C LEU A 82 9.34 -6.92 11.56
N GLY A 83 8.71 -7.93 12.11
CA GLY A 83 9.33 -9.21 12.38
C GLY A 83 9.56 -10.00 11.08
N LYS A 84 10.51 -10.95 11.12
CA LYS A 84 10.72 -11.91 10.02
C LYS A 84 9.54 -12.88 9.91
N ASP A 85 9.41 -13.53 8.76
CA ASP A 85 8.38 -14.55 8.49
C ASP A 85 6.96 -14.11 8.82
N SER A 86 6.67 -12.84 8.55
CA SER A 86 5.39 -12.22 8.86
C SER A 86 4.71 -11.71 7.59
N LEU A 87 3.41 -11.54 7.66
CA LEU A 87 2.61 -10.92 6.60
C LEU A 87 2.42 -9.45 6.92
N ILE A 88 2.81 -8.55 6.00
CA ILE A 88 2.39 -7.15 6.04
C ILE A 88 1.37 -6.89 4.94
N ILE A 89 0.29 -6.20 5.27
CA ILE A 89 -0.76 -5.78 4.36
C ILE A 89 -0.73 -4.26 4.31
N LEU A 90 -0.35 -3.71 3.15
CA LEU A 90 -0.38 -2.27 2.90
C LEU A 90 -1.79 -1.87 2.46
N VAL A 91 -2.31 -0.79 3.04
CA VAL A 91 -3.66 -0.28 2.76
C VAL A 91 -3.63 1.25 2.69
N ASP A 92 -4.69 1.85 2.13
CA ASP A 92 -4.85 3.30 2.08
C ASP A 92 -5.73 3.83 3.22
N ASP A 93 -5.59 5.13 3.54
CA ASP A 93 -6.24 5.80 4.66
C ASP A 93 -7.68 6.26 4.39
N ASP A 94 -8.17 6.07 3.15
CA ASP A 94 -9.45 6.59 2.66
C ASP A 94 -10.47 5.50 2.28
N HIS A 95 -10.26 4.27 2.76
CA HIS A 95 -11.13 3.13 2.48
C HIS A 95 -11.75 2.55 3.75
N VAL A 96 -12.99 2.07 3.65
CA VAL A 96 -13.63 1.22 4.65
C VAL A 96 -13.62 -0.21 4.12
N TYR A 97 -12.73 -1.02 4.64
CA TYR A 97 -12.51 -2.38 4.16
C TYR A 97 -13.61 -3.36 4.59
N GLU A 98 -13.91 -4.34 3.74
CA GLU A 98 -14.75 -5.47 4.09
C GLU A 98 -14.08 -6.34 5.15
N ASP A 99 -14.89 -6.99 5.99
CA ASP A 99 -14.44 -7.75 7.16
C ASP A 99 -13.61 -8.99 6.84
N TYR A 100 -13.65 -9.47 5.60
CA TYR A 100 -12.97 -10.68 5.15
C TYR A 100 -11.61 -10.44 4.47
N MET A 101 -11.16 -9.18 4.35
CA MET A 101 -9.94 -8.82 3.61
C MET A 101 -8.70 -9.53 4.16
N ILE A 102 -8.44 -9.39 5.46
CA ILE A 102 -7.24 -10.00 6.10
C ILE A 102 -7.33 -11.52 6.05
N GLU A 103 -8.51 -12.10 6.28
CA GLU A 103 -8.74 -13.55 6.20
C GLU A 103 -8.34 -14.11 4.82
N LYS A 104 -8.73 -13.43 3.74
CA LYS A 104 -8.35 -13.86 2.39
C LYS A 104 -6.85 -13.78 2.15
N PHE A 105 -6.20 -12.67 2.52
CA PHE A 105 -4.76 -12.55 2.39
C PHE A 105 -4.03 -13.62 3.21
N PHE A 106 -4.44 -13.84 4.45
CA PHE A 106 -3.80 -14.83 5.31
C PHE A 106 -3.99 -16.25 4.78
N TYR A 107 -5.18 -16.58 4.25
CA TYR A 107 -5.44 -17.87 3.65
C TYR A 107 -4.49 -18.19 2.49
N PHE A 108 -4.29 -17.26 1.56
CA PHE A 108 -3.39 -17.48 0.42
C PHE A 108 -1.92 -17.43 0.81
N TYR A 109 -1.56 -16.52 1.71
CA TYR A 109 -0.23 -16.45 2.27
C TYR A 109 0.18 -17.74 2.98
N SER A 110 -0.70 -18.33 3.78
CA SER A 110 -0.40 -19.58 4.51
C SER A 110 -0.15 -20.78 3.60
N LYS A 111 -0.74 -20.76 2.38
CA LYS A 111 -0.55 -21.82 1.39
C LYS A 111 0.68 -21.60 0.50
N ALA A 112 1.01 -20.37 0.18
CA ALA A 112 2.12 -20.04 -0.70
C ALA A 112 2.81 -18.73 -0.25
N PRO A 113 3.58 -18.75 0.85
CA PRO A 113 4.20 -17.57 1.46
C PRO A 113 5.29 -16.93 0.59
N ASN A 114 5.67 -17.57 -0.50
CA ASN A 114 6.67 -17.08 -1.45
C ASN A 114 6.08 -16.12 -2.51
N ASN A 115 4.78 -15.85 -2.46
CA ASN A 115 4.13 -14.89 -3.33
C ASN A 115 3.67 -13.66 -2.52
N SER A 116 3.47 -12.55 -3.21
CA SER A 116 2.72 -11.41 -2.73
C SER A 116 1.32 -11.41 -3.34
N TYR A 117 0.37 -10.73 -2.72
CA TYR A 117 -1.03 -10.79 -3.12
C TYR A 117 -1.64 -9.40 -3.11
N SER A 118 -2.49 -9.11 -4.10
CA SER A 118 -3.39 -7.96 -4.10
C SER A 118 -4.74 -8.38 -4.69
N PHE A 119 -5.84 -7.75 -4.29
CA PHE A 119 -7.12 -8.09 -4.91
C PHE A 119 -7.18 -7.63 -6.35
N TYR A 120 -6.55 -6.53 -6.68
CA TYR A 120 -6.38 -6.09 -8.05
C TYR A 120 -4.89 -5.95 -8.37
N VAL A 121 -4.48 -6.51 -9.51
CA VAL A 121 -3.11 -6.41 -10.03
C VAL A 121 -3.15 -5.77 -11.41
N HIS A 122 -2.54 -4.60 -11.54
CA HIS A 122 -2.44 -3.92 -12.83
C HIS A 122 -1.26 -4.47 -13.63
N PRO A 123 -1.46 -5.01 -14.84
CA PRO A 123 -0.38 -5.57 -15.65
C PRO A 123 0.51 -4.45 -16.22
N LEU A 124 1.84 -4.63 -16.14
CA LEU A 124 2.82 -3.76 -16.80
C LEU A 124 3.95 -4.61 -17.38
N GLY A 125 3.93 -4.80 -18.70
CA GLY A 125 4.88 -5.70 -19.36
C GLY A 125 4.77 -7.12 -18.80
N ASN A 126 5.89 -7.64 -18.26
CA ASN A 126 6.00 -9.01 -17.76
C ASN A 126 5.71 -9.15 -16.25
N PHE A 127 5.32 -8.09 -15.57
CA PHE A 127 5.02 -8.14 -14.14
C PHE A 127 3.71 -7.45 -13.80
N GLY A 128 3.19 -7.73 -12.61
CA GLY A 128 1.97 -7.11 -12.08
C GLY A 128 2.29 -6.08 -11.01
N ILE A 129 1.53 -4.98 -10.99
CA ILE A 129 1.58 -3.95 -9.96
C ILE A 129 0.45 -4.26 -8.96
N GLY A 130 0.80 -4.60 -7.72
CA GLY A 130 -0.16 -4.72 -6.62
C GLY A 130 -0.70 -3.36 -6.22
N GLN A 131 -1.94 -3.29 -5.76
CA GLN A 131 -2.63 -2.03 -5.45
C GLN A 131 -2.85 -1.91 -3.94
N GLY A 132 -2.27 -0.87 -3.31
CA GLY A 132 -2.46 -0.59 -1.88
C GLY A 132 -3.91 -0.26 -1.53
N ALA A 133 -4.64 0.38 -2.43
CA ALA A 133 -6.06 0.70 -2.26
C ALA A 133 -6.91 -0.56 -2.00
N ASP A 134 -6.63 -1.66 -2.72
CA ASP A 134 -7.31 -2.94 -2.57
C ASP A 134 -6.64 -3.85 -1.52
N GLY A 135 -5.57 -3.37 -0.90
CA GLY A 135 -4.69 -4.15 -0.05
C GLY A 135 -3.57 -4.83 -0.84
N PHE A 136 -2.34 -4.67 -0.35
CA PHE A 136 -1.16 -5.31 -0.93
C PHE A 136 -0.41 -6.08 0.16
N ALA A 137 -0.51 -7.40 0.11
CA ALA A 137 0.00 -8.33 1.11
C ALA A 137 1.37 -8.90 0.69
N ILE A 138 2.37 -8.75 1.55
CA ILE A 138 3.78 -9.07 1.27
C ILE A 138 4.37 -9.86 2.45
N ASN A 139 5.13 -10.92 2.18
CA ASN A 139 5.95 -11.56 3.20
C ASN A 139 7.15 -10.67 3.51
N THR A 140 7.36 -10.36 4.79
CA THR A 140 8.42 -9.45 5.26
C THR A 140 9.83 -9.89 4.88
N ASN A 141 10.06 -11.18 4.64
CA ASN A 141 11.36 -11.70 4.18
C ASN A 141 11.79 -11.14 2.82
N TYR A 142 10.85 -10.70 2.00
CA TYR A 142 11.14 -10.10 0.69
C TYR A 142 11.45 -8.60 0.75
N LEU A 143 11.38 -7.98 1.93
CA LEU A 143 11.59 -6.54 2.10
C LEU A 143 13.04 -6.14 2.39
N ASN A 144 13.93 -7.12 2.59
CA ASN A 144 15.35 -6.81 2.81
C ASN A 144 15.93 -6.04 1.60
N GLY A 145 16.56 -4.89 1.86
CA GLY A 145 17.15 -4.01 0.84
C GLY A 145 16.16 -3.00 0.22
N ILE A 146 14.85 -3.06 0.52
CA ILE A 146 13.85 -2.17 -0.08
C ILE A 146 14.09 -0.69 0.29
N LYS A 147 14.57 -0.40 1.51
CA LYS A 147 14.93 0.98 1.89
C LYS A 147 16.11 1.49 1.07
N LYS A 148 17.13 0.68 0.88
CA LYS A 148 18.27 1.01 0.02
C LYS A 148 17.82 1.26 -1.42
N PHE A 149 16.92 0.41 -1.94
CA PHE A 149 16.33 0.61 -3.27
C PHE A 149 15.59 1.95 -3.36
N TYR A 150 14.74 2.25 -2.38
CA TYR A 150 14.02 3.53 -2.31
C TYR A 150 14.99 4.72 -2.34
N ASP A 151 16.03 4.71 -1.47
CA ASP A 151 16.99 5.81 -1.37
C ASP A 151 17.81 6.04 -2.64
N MET A 152 18.13 4.97 -3.39
CA MET A 152 18.98 5.06 -4.58
C MET A 152 18.19 5.31 -5.88
N VAL A 153 16.93 4.90 -5.92
CA VAL A 153 16.17 4.82 -7.18
C VAL A 153 14.92 5.69 -7.16
N VAL A 154 14.21 5.75 -6.02
CA VAL A 154 12.87 6.34 -5.97
C VAL A 154 12.88 7.78 -5.45
N LYS A 155 13.62 8.03 -4.37
CA LYS A 155 13.54 9.25 -3.56
C LYS A 155 13.61 10.55 -4.37
N ASP A 156 14.52 10.61 -5.34
CA ASP A 156 14.79 11.81 -6.13
C ASP A 156 14.02 11.86 -7.47
N TYR A 157 13.14 10.89 -7.71
CA TYR A 157 12.31 10.86 -8.93
C TYR A 157 10.84 11.06 -8.55
N LYS A 158 10.34 12.28 -8.78
CA LYS A 158 9.04 12.76 -8.28
C LYS A 158 7.86 11.84 -8.63
N GLU A 159 7.83 11.30 -9.82
CA GLU A 159 6.76 10.44 -10.30
C GLU A 159 6.75 9.10 -9.55
N LEU A 160 7.92 8.51 -9.29
CA LEU A 160 8.04 7.28 -8.49
C LEU A 160 7.76 7.54 -7.01
N PHE A 161 8.16 8.68 -6.48
CA PHE A 161 7.84 9.07 -5.10
C PHE A 161 6.34 9.01 -4.82
N LEU A 162 5.51 9.33 -5.83
CA LEU A 162 4.04 9.31 -5.73
C LEU A 162 3.40 7.99 -6.14
N TYR A 163 4.17 7.02 -6.62
CA TYR A 163 3.66 5.77 -7.15
C TYR A 163 4.31 4.56 -6.47
N ASP A 164 4.02 4.42 -5.19
CA ASP A 164 4.57 3.35 -4.33
C ASP A 164 4.22 1.94 -4.82
N ASP A 165 3.01 1.71 -5.26
CA ASP A 165 2.56 0.43 -5.82
C ASP A 165 3.50 -0.06 -6.93
N LEU A 166 3.94 0.85 -7.81
CA LEU A 166 4.83 0.53 -8.92
C LEU A 166 6.22 0.13 -8.44
N TRP A 167 6.88 0.97 -7.63
CA TRP A 167 8.27 0.68 -7.26
C TRP A 167 8.40 -0.46 -6.26
N ILE A 168 7.42 -0.65 -5.37
CA ILE A 168 7.37 -1.83 -4.49
C ILE A 168 7.24 -3.10 -5.33
N SER A 169 6.30 -3.11 -6.28
CA SER A 169 6.08 -4.25 -7.16
C SER A 169 7.28 -4.56 -8.04
N TYR A 170 7.95 -3.51 -8.57
CA TYR A 170 9.19 -3.65 -9.34
C TYR A 170 10.29 -4.29 -8.50
N PHE A 171 10.51 -3.79 -7.27
CA PHE A 171 11.51 -4.34 -6.36
C PHE A 171 11.24 -5.83 -6.05
N LEU A 172 10.03 -6.18 -5.70
CA LEU A 172 9.63 -7.55 -5.40
C LEU A 172 9.87 -8.47 -6.60
N TYR A 173 9.46 -8.07 -7.78
CA TYR A 173 9.56 -8.89 -8.98
C TYR A 173 11.01 -9.06 -9.46
N TYR A 174 11.74 -7.94 -9.64
CA TYR A 174 13.08 -7.98 -10.26
C TYR A 174 14.18 -8.41 -9.28
N TYR A 175 14.11 -7.98 -8.03
CA TYR A 175 15.18 -8.24 -7.06
C TYR A 175 14.89 -9.40 -6.12
N LYS A 176 13.64 -9.67 -5.82
CA LYS A 176 13.27 -10.75 -4.90
C LYS A 176 12.68 -11.96 -5.60
N LYS A 177 12.46 -11.89 -6.92
CA LYS A 177 11.81 -12.96 -7.71
C LYS A 177 10.47 -13.37 -7.12
N ASN A 178 9.81 -12.45 -6.44
CA ASN A 178 8.53 -12.62 -5.80
C ASN A 178 7.41 -12.27 -6.79
N LYS A 179 6.48 -13.20 -7.00
CA LYS A 179 5.33 -13.00 -7.88
C LYS A 179 4.21 -12.30 -7.13
N ILE A 180 3.53 -11.38 -7.78
CA ILE A 180 2.35 -10.72 -7.24
C ILE A 180 1.13 -11.33 -7.92
N LEU A 181 0.26 -11.96 -7.12
CA LEU A 181 -0.90 -12.68 -7.59
C LEU A 181 -2.18 -11.91 -7.28
N SER A 182 -3.08 -11.86 -8.26
CA SER A 182 -4.40 -11.27 -8.08
C SER A 182 -5.33 -12.20 -7.32
N LEU A 183 -6.07 -11.66 -6.36
CA LEU A 183 -7.14 -12.35 -5.67
C LEU A 183 -8.54 -11.89 -6.14
N HIS A 184 -8.64 -11.20 -7.25
CA HIS A 184 -9.91 -10.65 -7.75
C HIS A 184 -10.98 -11.74 -7.92
N GLU A 185 -10.63 -12.90 -8.47
CA GLU A 185 -11.55 -14.02 -8.66
C GLU A 185 -12.00 -14.67 -7.35
N HIS A 186 -11.32 -14.37 -6.25
CA HIS A 186 -11.61 -14.89 -4.91
C HIS A 186 -12.42 -13.91 -4.05
N LEU A 187 -12.87 -12.79 -4.60
CA LEU A 187 -13.82 -11.90 -3.94
C LEU A 187 -15.12 -12.66 -3.61
N LYS A 188 -15.70 -12.37 -2.46
CA LYS A 188 -17.05 -12.83 -2.13
C LYS A 188 -18.02 -12.31 -3.19
N LYS A 189 -19.05 -13.11 -3.50
CA LYS A 189 -20.08 -12.72 -4.48
C LYS A 189 -21.39 -12.45 -3.76
N ARG A 190 -22.14 -11.49 -4.28
CA ARG A 190 -23.52 -11.20 -3.90
C ARG A 190 -24.44 -12.29 -4.43
N ASN A 191 -25.70 -12.29 -4.01
CA ASN A 191 -26.71 -13.25 -4.49
C ASN A 191 -26.95 -13.16 -6.01
N ASP A 192 -26.68 -12.00 -6.63
CA ASP A 192 -26.77 -11.77 -8.08
C ASP A 192 -25.49 -12.22 -8.84
N GLY A 193 -24.51 -12.80 -8.14
CA GLY A 193 -23.25 -13.28 -8.70
C GLY A 193 -22.18 -12.19 -8.86
N MET A 194 -22.49 -10.93 -8.60
CA MET A 194 -21.52 -9.83 -8.70
C MET A 194 -20.51 -9.88 -7.56
N PRO A 195 -19.23 -9.56 -7.80
CA PRO A 195 -18.23 -9.52 -6.75
C PRO A 195 -18.53 -8.42 -5.72
N ILE A 196 -18.33 -8.74 -4.45
CA ILE A 196 -18.28 -7.76 -3.38
C ILE A 196 -16.86 -7.21 -3.38
N LEU A 197 -16.70 -5.93 -3.71
CA LEU A 197 -15.38 -5.27 -3.67
C LEU A 197 -14.81 -5.36 -2.25
N ILE A 198 -13.49 -5.34 -2.15
CA ILE A 198 -12.79 -5.51 -0.86
C ILE A 198 -12.98 -4.33 0.08
N TYR A 199 -13.47 -3.21 -0.43
CA TYR A 199 -13.82 -2.05 0.37
C TYR A 199 -15.29 -1.65 0.13
N LYS A 200 -15.98 -1.29 1.22
CA LYS A 200 -17.39 -0.89 1.21
C LYS A 200 -17.59 0.51 0.63
N LYS A 201 -16.60 1.39 0.84
CA LYS A 201 -16.72 2.82 0.52
C LYS A 201 -15.36 3.48 0.44
N HIS A 202 -15.17 4.32 -0.58
CA HIS A 202 -14.22 5.41 -0.54
C HIS A 202 -14.73 6.51 0.39
N ILE A 203 -13.88 7.02 1.26
CA ILE A 203 -14.25 8.08 2.21
C ILE A 203 -14.19 9.46 1.54
N VAL A 204 -13.31 9.61 0.56
CA VAL A 204 -13.08 10.84 -0.21
C VAL A 204 -13.09 10.56 -1.71
N ALA A 205 -12.96 11.60 -2.53
CA ALA A 205 -12.82 11.46 -3.98
C ALA A 205 -11.61 10.58 -4.36
N SER A 206 -11.65 10.01 -5.56
CA SER A 206 -10.59 9.15 -6.07
C SER A 206 -9.22 9.83 -5.97
N GLY A 207 -8.26 9.16 -5.32
CA GLY A 207 -6.88 9.65 -5.21
C GLY A 207 -6.18 9.83 -6.55
N LEU A 208 -6.64 9.17 -7.62
CA LEU A 208 -6.19 9.41 -8.99
C LEU A 208 -6.55 10.82 -9.47
N VAL A 209 -7.77 11.28 -9.18
CA VAL A 209 -8.22 12.63 -9.53
C VAL A 209 -7.43 13.67 -8.74
N GLU A 210 -7.25 13.44 -7.43
CA GLU A 210 -6.43 14.33 -6.59
C GLU A 210 -4.98 14.42 -7.05
N THR A 211 -4.41 13.32 -7.54
CA THR A 211 -2.99 13.24 -7.91
C THR A 211 -2.72 13.68 -9.34
N TYR A 212 -3.60 13.34 -10.29
CA TYR A 212 -3.29 13.41 -11.71
C TYR A 212 -4.20 14.32 -12.53
N GLY A 213 -5.37 14.74 -12.05
CA GLY A 213 -6.23 15.65 -12.79
C GLY A 213 -7.72 15.57 -12.45
N GLU A 214 -8.53 16.35 -13.14
CA GLU A 214 -9.95 16.56 -12.85
C GLU A 214 -10.86 15.42 -13.32
N ASN A 215 -10.44 14.67 -14.36
CA ASN A 215 -11.21 13.61 -14.99
C ASN A 215 -10.58 12.23 -14.75
N ILE A 216 -11.38 11.26 -14.27
CA ILE A 216 -10.87 9.91 -13.93
C ILE A 216 -10.21 9.20 -15.12
N ASN A 217 -10.78 9.32 -16.33
CA ASN A 217 -10.23 8.66 -17.52
C ASN A 217 -8.91 9.30 -17.97
N GLU A 218 -8.78 10.61 -17.86
CA GLU A 218 -7.54 11.33 -18.13
C GLU A 218 -6.49 11.02 -17.07
N SER A 219 -6.91 10.96 -15.81
CA SER A 219 -6.05 10.58 -14.70
C SER A 219 -5.50 9.15 -14.86
N ILE A 220 -6.31 8.19 -15.32
CA ILE A 220 -5.86 6.83 -15.63
C ILE A 220 -4.83 6.83 -16.75
N LYS A 221 -5.11 7.51 -17.88
CA LYS A 221 -4.16 7.61 -19.01
C LYS A 221 -2.84 8.24 -18.60
N LYS A 222 -2.90 9.30 -17.79
CA LYS A 222 -1.70 9.99 -17.28
C LYS A 222 -0.90 9.09 -16.36
N ARG A 223 -1.57 8.36 -15.44
CA ARG A 223 -0.94 7.37 -14.57
C ARG A 223 -0.23 6.29 -15.38
N ASP A 224 -0.89 5.73 -16.40
CA ASP A 224 -0.33 4.64 -17.22
C ASP A 224 0.90 5.11 -18.01
N LYS A 225 0.88 6.35 -18.54
CA LYS A 225 2.05 6.96 -19.18
C LYS A 225 3.21 7.11 -18.18
N ILE A 226 2.94 7.66 -17.00
CA ILE A 226 3.92 7.80 -15.93
C ILE A 226 4.48 6.44 -15.50
N ALA A 227 3.63 5.41 -15.40
CA ALA A 227 4.06 4.05 -15.06
C ALA A 227 5.09 3.52 -16.08
N ILE A 228 4.83 3.69 -17.38
CA ILE A 228 5.74 3.24 -18.45
C ILE A 228 7.07 4.00 -18.40
N GLU A 229 7.05 5.32 -18.23
CA GLU A 229 8.24 6.16 -18.16
C GLU A 229 9.07 5.84 -16.91
N SER A 230 8.42 5.72 -15.76
CA SER A 230 9.05 5.34 -14.49
C SER A 230 9.64 3.93 -14.53
N PHE A 231 8.98 3.00 -15.20
CA PHE A 231 9.49 1.65 -15.38
C PHE A 231 10.80 1.65 -16.19
N LYS A 232 10.85 2.39 -17.32
CA LYS A 232 12.08 2.55 -18.12
C LYS A 232 13.20 3.17 -17.30
N TYR A 233 12.89 4.22 -16.54
CA TYR A 233 13.85 4.86 -15.63
C TYR A 233 14.42 3.86 -14.62
N MET A 234 13.56 3.07 -13.95
CA MET A 234 14.00 2.07 -12.99
C MET A 234 14.92 1.03 -13.62
N ILE A 235 14.59 0.53 -14.82
CA ILE A 235 15.46 -0.43 -15.55
C ILE A 235 16.84 0.18 -15.78
N GLU A 236 16.94 1.43 -16.23
CA GLU A 236 18.22 2.07 -16.50
C GLU A 236 18.98 2.35 -15.21
N LYS A 237 18.31 2.92 -14.22
CA LYS A 237 18.94 3.30 -12.94
C LYS A 237 19.48 2.11 -12.16
N THR A 238 18.89 0.94 -12.36
CA THR A 238 19.21 -0.28 -11.59
C THR A 238 20.15 -1.23 -12.30
N LYS A 239 20.62 -0.92 -13.50
CA LYS A 239 21.63 -1.74 -14.22
C LYS A 239 22.87 -1.98 -13.36
N GLY A 240 23.19 -3.26 -13.11
CA GLY A 240 24.36 -3.67 -12.32
C GLY A 240 24.23 -3.47 -10.81
N LEU A 241 23.08 -3.01 -10.30
CA LEU A 241 22.85 -2.87 -8.87
C LEU A 241 22.26 -4.15 -8.25
N THR A 242 22.63 -4.39 -7.00
CA THR A 242 22.09 -5.46 -6.14
C THR A 242 21.54 -4.87 -4.85
N PHE A 243 20.41 -5.40 -4.40
CA PHE A 243 19.69 -4.92 -3.21
C PHE A 243 19.35 -6.05 -2.22
#